data_20749ce5af2c0a173c5ebbfa3b46838f
#
_entry.id   20749ce5af2c0a173c5ebbfa3b46838f
#
_cell.length_a   1.000
_cell.length_b   1.000
_cell.length_c   1.000
_cell.angle_alpha   90.00
_cell.angle_beta   90.00
_cell.angle_gamma   90.00
#
_symmetry.space_group_name_H-M   'P 1'
#
loop_
_entity.id
_entity.type
_entity.pdbx_description
1 polymer ?
#
loop_
_entity_poly.entity_id
_entity_poly.type
_entity_poly.pdbx_seq_one_letter_code
_entity_poly.pdbx_strand_id
1 'polypeptide(L)'
;AAGDTFRAAAVEQLQVWGERNGVPIIAQHTGADSASVIYDALQAARARGVDVLLADTAGRLHNKDNLMDELKKVVRVMRKLDPEAPHEVMLVLDAGTGQNALAQAAQFQQAVGVSGLSLTKLDGTAKGGVIFAIARKLGLPIRFIGVGEGVQDLRPFQAEQFIDALFMGDGSA
;
A
#
# COMPACT_ATOMS: atom_id res chain seq x y z
N ALA A 1 -6.69 -9.52 -3.83
CA ALA A 1 -6.76 -10.49 -2.74
C ALA A 1 -6.89 -9.78 -1.39
N ALA A 2 -7.76 -10.28 -0.52
CA ALA A 2 -7.99 -9.73 0.81
C ALA A 2 -7.08 -10.43 1.83
N GLY A 3 -5.83 -10.03 1.92
CA GLY A 3 -4.84 -10.60 2.82
C GLY A 3 -4.87 -10.02 4.25
N ASP A 4 -5.54 -8.89 4.50
CA ASP A 4 -5.83 -8.42 5.87
C ASP A 4 -7.02 -9.20 6.45
N THR A 5 -6.76 -10.44 6.82
CA THR A 5 -7.79 -11.41 7.24
C THR A 5 -8.30 -11.19 8.66
N PHE A 6 -7.58 -10.42 9.48
CA PHE A 6 -7.95 -10.18 10.88
C PHE A 6 -9.02 -9.10 11.04
N ARG A 7 -9.15 -8.20 10.07
CA ARG A 7 -10.14 -7.12 10.08
C ARG A 7 -11.29 -7.44 9.14
N ALA A 8 -12.39 -7.96 9.67
CA ALA A 8 -13.60 -8.25 8.88
C ALA A 8 -14.03 -7.03 8.04
N ALA A 9 -14.05 -5.84 8.64
CA ALA A 9 -14.41 -4.60 7.93
C ALA A 9 -13.46 -4.24 6.78
N ALA A 10 -12.18 -4.63 6.82
CA ALA A 10 -11.26 -4.41 5.70
C ALA A 10 -11.59 -5.33 4.52
N VAL A 11 -11.91 -6.58 4.80
CA VAL A 11 -12.35 -7.55 3.78
C VAL A 11 -13.65 -7.07 3.12
N GLU A 12 -14.66 -6.69 3.93
CA GLU A 12 -15.94 -6.16 3.43
C GLU A 12 -15.74 -4.90 2.58
N GLN A 13 -14.90 -3.98 3.04
CA GLN A 13 -14.59 -2.76 2.29
C GLN A 13 -13.97 -3.08 0.92
N LEU A 14 -13.01 -4.02 0.89
CA LEU A 14 -12.37 -4.42 -0.37
C LEU A 14 -13.37 -5.09 -1.32
N GLN A 15 -14.30 -5.90 -0.79
CA GLN A 15 -15.37 -6.52 -1.58
C GLN A 15 -16.29 -5.48 -2.22
N VAL A 16 -16.72 -4.47 -1.45
CA VAL A 16 -17.54 -3.35 -1.97
C VAL A 16 -16.81 -2.61 -3.08
N TRP A 17 -15.51 -2.34 -2.93
CA TRP A 17 -14.71 -1.70 -3.97
C TRP A 17 -14.54 -2.60 -5.21
N GLY A 18 -14.37 -3.89 -5.02
CA GLY A 18 -14.32 -4.86 -6.11
C GLY A 18 -15.61 -4.88 -6.92
N GLU A 19 -16.75 -4.95 -6.26
CA GLU A 19 -18.08 -4.92 -6.90
C GLU A 19 -18.29 -3.62 -7.69
N ARG A 20 -17.99 -2.46 -7.08
CA ARG A 20 -18.14 -1.15 -7.74
C ARG A 20 -17.30 -0.99 -8.99
N ASN A 21 -16.14 -1.62 -9.04
CA ASN A 21 -15.20 -1.51 -10.15
C ASN A 21 -15.22 -2.72 -11.09
N GLY A 22 -16.07 -3.71 -10.84
CA GLY A 22 -16.13 -4.95 -11.63
C GLY A 22 -14.86 -5.81 -11.51
N VAL A 23 -14.13 -5.71 -10.38
CA VAL A 23 -12.88 -6.43 -10.13
C VAL A 23 -13.15 -7.61 -9.19
N PRO A 24 -12.84 -8.86 -9.58
CA PRO A 24 -13.02 -10.03 -8.73
C PRO A 24 -12.17 -9.94 -7.47
N ILE A 25 -12.75 -10.27 -6.32
CA ILE A 25 -12.06 -10.34 -5.04
C ILE A 25 -11.90 -11.80 -4.61
N ILE A 26 -10.68 -12.17 -4.22
CA ILE A 26 -10.39 -13.44 -3.56
C ILE A 26 -10.24 -13.16 -2.07
N ALA A 27 -11.09 -13.76 -1.27
CA ALA A 27 -11.09 -13.64 0.19
C ALA A 27 -11.39 -15.00 0.81
N GLN A 28 -10.95 -15.21 2.04
CA GLN A 28 -11.32 -16.36 2.88
C GLN A 28 -12.00 -15.84 4.17
N HIS A 29 -12.32 -16.75 5.07
CA HIS A 29 -12.95 -16.40 6.35
C HIS A 29 -12.02 -15.55 7.23
N THR A 30 -12.60 -14.78 8.12
CA THR A 30 -11.86 -13.98 9.10
C THR A 30 -10.90 -14.84 9.92
N GLY A 31 -9.66 -14.41 10.06
CA GLY A 31 -8.60 -15.14 10.75
C GLY A 31 -7.92 -16.23 9.92
N ALA A 32 -8.24 -16.36 8.63
CA ALA A 32 -7.49 -17.22 7.74
C ALA A 32 -6.02 -16.79 7.64
N ASP A 33 -5.15 -17.71 7.24
CA ASP A 33 -3.73 -17.39 7.01
C ASP A 33 -3.58 -16.46 5.78
N SER A 34 -3.13 -15.26 6.00
CA SER A 34 -2.91 -14.22 4.99
C SER A 34 -2.11 -14.73 3.78
N ALA A 35 -1.05 -15.50 4.05
CA ALA A 35 -0.22 -16.08 3.02
C ALA A 35 -0.97 -17.12 2.15
N SER A 36 -1.90 -17.87 2.74
CA SER A 36 -2.73 -18.82 2.00
C SER A 36 -3.71 -18.10 1.09
N VAL A 37 -4.37 -17.05 1.58
CA VAL A 37 -5.29 -16.24 0.76
C VAL A 37 -4.59 -15.66 -0.46
N ILE A 38 -3.39 -15.10 -0.27
CA ILE A 38 -2.63 -14.48 -1.36
C ILE A 38 -2.09 -15.54 -2.33
N TYR A 39 -1.68 -16.71 -1.82
CA TYR A 39 -1.26 -17.83 -2.66
C TYR A 39 -2.39 -18.31 -3.58
N ASP A 40 -3.57 -18.53 -3.02
CA ASP A 40 -4.76 -18.97 -3.78
C ASP A 40 -5.17 -17.91 -4.81
N ALA A 41 -5.08 -16.63 -4.44
CA ALA A 41 -5.36 -15.54 -5.36
C ALA A 41 -4.37 -15.47 -6.53
N LEU A 42 -3.08 -15.66 -6.27
CA LEU A 42 -2.05 -15.68 -7.32
C LEU A 42 -2.24 -16.88 -8.26
N GLN A 43 -2.55 -18.06 -7.69
CA GLN A 43 -2.86 -19.23 -8.48
C GLN A 43 -4.10 -19.03 -9.37
N ALA A 44 -5.17 -18.47 -8.80
CA ALA A 44 -6.39 -18.15 -9.54
C ALA A 44 -6.18 -17.08 -10.63
N ALA A 45 -5.39 -16.05 -10.33
CA ALA A 45 -5.04 -15.00 -11.29
C ALA A 45 -4.30 -15.58 -12.51
N ARG A 46 -3.31 -16.43 -12.27
CA ARG A 46 -2.57 -17.12 -13.35
C ARG A 46 -3.50 -18.02 -14.19
N ALA A 47 -4.35 -18.81 -13.54
CA ALA A 47 -5.27 -19.71 -14.24
C ALA A 47 -6.30 -18.95 -15.11
N ARG A 48 -6.66 -17.74 -14.72
CA ARG A 48 -7.64 -16.90 -15.42
C ARG A 48 -7.00 -15.90 -16.41
N GLY A 49 -5.68 -15.86 -16.53
CA GLY A 49 -4.97 -14.91 -17.39
C GLY A 49 -5.14 -13.46 -16.93
N VAL A 50 -5.18 -13.21 -15.63
CA VAL A 50 -5.27 -11.86 -15.05
C VAL A 50 -3.91 -11.19 -15.14
N ASP A 51 -3.88 -9.96 -15.66
CA ASP A 51 -2.64 -9.20 -15.86
C ASP A 51 -2.06 -8.63 -14.57
N VAL A 52 -2.92 -8.21 -13.63
CA VAL A 52 -2.51 -7.55 -12.37
C VAL A 52 -3.27 -8.14 -11.19
N LEU A 53 -2.55 -8.61 -10.20
CA LEU A 53 -3.08 -8.99 -8.88
C LEU A 53 -2.67 -7.97 -7.83
N LEU A 54 -3.65 -7.35 -7.17
CA LEU A 54 -3.44 -6.51 -5.99
C LEU A 54 -3.66 -7.34 -4.73
N ALA A 55 -2.64 -7.47 -3.90
CA ALA A 55 -2.70 -8.18 -2.63
C ALA A 55 -2.70 -7.16 -1.47
N ASP A 56 -3.86 -6.94 -0.88
CA ASP A 56 -4.00 -6.14 0.34
C ASP A 56 -3.48 -6.93 1.54
N THR A 57 -2.77 -6.28 2.45
CA THR A 57 -2.19 -6.90 3.63
C THR A 57 -2.44 -6.06 4.88
N ALA A 58 -2.37 -6.69 6.04
CA ALA A 58 -2.35 -5.95 7.30
C ALA A 58 -1.18 -4.96 7.33
N GLY A 59 -1.43 -3.77 7.87
CA GLY A 59 -0.44 -2.69 7.98
C GLY A 59 -0.25 -2.13 9.40
N ARG A 60 -0.95 -2.69 10.40
CA ARG A 60 -0.90 -2.16 11.76
C ARG A 60 0.25 -2.76 12.56
N LEU A 61 1.15 -1.88 13.01
CA LEU A 61 2.36 -2.22 13.78
C LEU A 61 2.11 -2.48 15.28
N HIS A 62 0.88 -2.78 15.71
CA HIS A 62 0.60 -3.03 17.13
C HIS A 62 1.36 -4.26 17.67
N ASN A 63 1.71 -5.20 16.79
CA ASN A 63 2.53 -6.37 17.10
C ASN A 63 3.60 -6.50 16.00
N LYS A 64 4.63 -5.66 16.08
CA LYS A 64 5.60 -5.42 15.00
C LYS A 64 6.25 -6.68 14.46
N ASP A 65 6.70 -7.55 15.34
CA ASP A 65 7.46 -8.74 14.94
C ASP A 65 6.58 -9.74 14.20
N ASN A 66 5.36 -10.00 14.68
CA ASN A 66 4.42 -10.89 14.03
C ASN A 66 4.00 -10.39 12.63
N LEU A 67 3.76 -9.08 12.47
CA LEU A 67 3.39 -8.51 11.18
C LEU A 67 4.53 -8.65 10.16
N MET A 68 5.76 -8.34 10.55
CA MET A 68 6.89 -8.44 9.62
C MET A 68 7.15 -9.88 9.21
N ASP A 69 7.00 -10.84 10.11
CA ASP A 69 7.17 -12.25 9.79
C ASP A 69 6.01 -12.80 8.92
N GLU A 70 4.79 -12.31 9.12
CA GLU A 70 3.66 -12.59 8.25
C GLU A 70 3.90 -12.08 6.84
N LEU A 71 4.33 -10.83 6.68
CA LEU A 71 4.64 -10.26 5.38
C LEU A 71 5.81 -10.98 4.67
N LYS A 72 6.85 -11.35 5.39
CA LYS A 72 7.94 -12.20 4.84
C LYS A 72 7.41 -13.56 4.39
N LYS A 73 6.48 -14.14 5.14
CA LYS A 73 5.82 -15.40 4.76
C LYS A 73 5.02 -15.23 3.46
N VAL A 74 4.25 -14.14 3.33
CA VAL A 74 3.52 -13.81 2.10
C VAL A 74 4.47 -13.75 0.90
N VAL A 75 5.54 -12.96 0.97
CA VAL A 75 6.55 -12.88 -0.10
C VAL A 75 7.13 -14.26 -0.45
N ARG A 76 7.47 -15.05 0.57
CA ARG A 76 8.04 -16.39 0.37
C ARG A 76 7.08 -17.35 -0.33
N VAL A 77 5.77 -17.30 -0.03
CA VAL A 77 4.80 -18.19 -0.68
C VAL A 77 4.47 -17.74 -2.09
N MET A 78 4.43 -16.43 -2.36
CA MET A 78 4.28 -15.92 -3.73
C MET A 78 5.42 -16.42 -4.64
N ARG A 79 6.66 -16.38 -4.16
CA ARG A 79 7.84 -16.84 -4.90
C ARG A 79 7.87 -18.33 -5.23
N LYS A 80 7.04 -19.13 -4.57
CA LYS A 80 6.86 -20.55 -4.95
C LYS A 80 6.11 -20.72 -6.26
N LEU A 81 5.21 -19.78 -6.59
CA LEU A 81 4.44 -19.78 -7.83
C LEU A 81 5.13 -18.94 -8.91
N ASP A 82 5.75 -17.86 -8.52
CA ASP A 82 6.45 -16.92 -9.39
C ASP A 82 7.70 -16.38 -8.67
N PRO A 83 8.90 -16.80 -9.08
CA PRO A 83 10.16 -16.37 -8.44
C PRO A 83 10.40 -14.87 -8.44
N GLU A 84 9.80 -14.13 -9.40
CA GLU A 84 9.89 -12.68 -9.52
C GLU A 84 8.88 -11.93 -8.63
N ALA A 85 7.86 -12.63 -8.10
CA ALA A 85 6.84 -12.02 -7.25
C ALA A 85 7.37 -11.73 -5.83
N PRO A 86 6.86 -10.65 -5.21
CA PRO A 86 6.01 -9.61 -5.78
C PRO A 86 6.80 -8.67 -6.69
N HIS A 87 6.25 -8.31 -7.85
CA HIS A 87 6.90 -7.41 -8.82
C HIS A 87 6.96 -5.96 -8.30
N GLU A 88 6.01 -5.57 -7.47
CA GLU A 88 5.97 -4.30 -6.76
C GLU A 88 5.53 -4.50 -5.31
N VAL A 89 6.22 -3.87 -4.38
CA VAL A 89 5.81 -3.77 -2.97
C VAL A 89 5.50 -2.31 -2.69
N MET A 90 4.21 -1.98 -2.70
CA MET A 90 3.71 -0.63 -2.48
C MET A 90 3.45 -0.40 -0.98
N LEU A 91 4.16 0.53 -0.38
CA LEU A 91 3.90 0.94 0.99
C LEU A 91 2.98 2.16 1.00
N VAL A 92 1.84 2.03 1.68
CA VAL A 92 0.90 3.13 1.88
C VAL A 92 1.15 3.77 3.25
N LEU A 93 1.45 5.06 3.24
CA LEU A 93 1.76 5.84 4.44
C LEU A 93 0.79 7.01 4.62
N ASP A 94 0.40 7.25 5.86
CA ASP A 94 -0.33 8.45 6.26
C ASP A 94 0.66 9.60 6.47
N ALA A 95 0.61 10.63 5.62
CA ALA A 95 1.47 11.80 5.72
C ALA A 95 1.25 12.58 7.03
N GLY A 96 0.08 12.44 7.66
CA GLY A 96 -0.23 13.05 8.95
C GLY A 96 0.57 12.50 10.13
N THR A 97 1.20 11.32 9.97
CA THR A 97 1.99 10.70 11.05
C THR A 97 3.41 11.29 11.18
N GLY A 98 3.81 12.18 10.27
CA GLY A 98 5.08 12.88 10.35
C GLY A 98 6.31 11.94 10.41
N GLN A 99 7.20 12.16 11.39
CA GLN A 99 8.43 11.36 11.53
C GLN A 99 8.19 9.87 11.78
N ASN A 100 7.03 9.48 12.30
CA ASN A 100 6.68 8.08 12.48
C ASN A 100 6.54 7.34 11.14
N ALA A 101 6.10 8.03 10.08
CA ALA A 101 6.05 7.46 8.73
C ALA A 101 7.43 7.00 8.25
N LEU A 102 8.48 7.77 8.53
CA LEU A 102 9.86 7.42 8.18
C LEU A 102 10.34 6.16 8.89
N ALA A 103 10.06 6.05 10.20
CA ALA A 103 10.45 4.88 10.97
C ALA A 103 9.70 3.62 10.49
N GLN A 104 8.42 3.74 10.21
CA GLN A 104 7.62 2.66 9.63
C GLN A 104 8.16 2.23 8.28
N ALA A 105 8.38 3.17 7.37
CA ALA A 105 8.88 2.88 6.03
C ALA A 105 10.22 2.14 6.06
N ALA A 106 11.15 2.52 6.93
CA ALA A 106 12.42 1.82 7.09
C ALA A 106 12.25 0.36 7.54
N GLN A 107 11.30 0.09 8.45
CA GLN A 107 11.01 -1.28 8.91
C GLN A 107 10.41 -2.15 7.80
N PHE A 108 9.43 -1.64 7.07
CA PHE A 108 8.84 -2.35 5.93
C PHE A 108 9.85 -2.57 4.82
N GLN A 109 10.69 -1.57 4.53
CA GLN A 109 11.78 -1.69 3.55
C GLN A 109 12.73 -2.85 3.91
N GLN A 110 13.14 -2.94 5.16
CA GLN A 110 14.01 -4.01 5.64
C GLN A 110 13.33 -5.38 5.60
N ALA A 111 12.03 -5.44 5.89
CA ALA A 111 11.31 -6.71 6.00
C ALA A 111 10.95 -7.32 4.65
N VAL A 112 10.48 -6.50 3.69
CA VAL A 112 9.86 -7.00 2.44
C VAL A 112 10.38 -6.33 1.17
N GLY A 113 11.29 -5.36 1.28
CA GLY A 113 11.88 -4.71 0.09
C GLY A 113 10.86 -3.82 -0.63
N VAL A 114 10.38 -2.76 0.03
CA VAL A 114 9.46 -1.79 -0.57
C VAL A 114 10.05 -1.21 -1.85
N SER A 115 9.28 -1.19 -2.93
CA SER A 115 9.71 -0.67 -4.24
C SER A 115 9.02 0.64 -4.63
N GLY A 116 7.92 1.01 -3.96
CA GLY A 116 7.20 2.24 -4.21
C GLY A 116 6.38 2.71 -3.01
N LEU A 117 6.08 4.00 -2.99
CA LEU A 117 5.32 4.65 -1.93
C LEU A 117 4.03 5.23 -2.45
N SER A 118 2.98 5.12 -1.65
CA SER A 118 1.74 5.87 -1.78
C SER A 118 1.54 6.70 -0.51
N LEU A 119 1.38 8.01 -0.65
CA LEU A 119 1.25 8.93 0.48
C LEU A 119 -0.17 9.46 0.53
N THR A 120 -0.86 9.25 1.64
CA THR A 120 -2.26 9.65 1.82
C THR A 120 -2.42 10.81 2.79
N LYS A 121 -3.59 11.42 2.82
CA LYS A 121 -3.96 12.55 3.70
C LYS A 121 -3.10 13.79 3.49
N LEU A 122 -2.82 14.11 2.24
CA LEU A 122 -2.08 15.32 1.86
C LEU A 122 -2.95 16.58 1.71
N ASP A 123 -4.24 16.45 1.93
CA ASP A 123 -5.22 17.54 1.93
C ASP A 123 -5.06 18.56 3.10
N GLY A 124 -4.17 18.30 4.03
CA GLY A 124 -3.82 19.22 5.12
C GLY A 124 -2.53 19.99 4.84
N THR A 125 -2.54 21.31 5.06
CA THR A 125 -1.51 22.29 4.67
C THR A 125 -0.10 22.09 5.25
N ALA A 126 0.07 21.32 6.32
CA ALA A 126 1.39 21.15 7.00
C ALA A 126 2.19 19.91 6.55
N LYS A 127 1.71 19.15 5.57
CA LYS A 127 2.16 17.77 5.35
C LYS A 127 3.16 17.58 4.20
N GLY A 128 3.36 18.61 3.38
CA GLY A 128 4.29 18.55 2.24
C GLY A 128 5.74 18.26 2.63
N GLY A 129 6.18 18.74 3.77
CA GLY A 129 7.56 18.57 4.25
C GLY A 129 7.95 17.11 4.52
N VAL A 130 7.00 16.25 4.91
CA VAL A 130 7.27 14.83 5.14
C VAL A 130 7.63 14.08 3.85
N ILE A 131 7.07 14.49 2.72
CA ILE A 131 7.36 13.92 1.40
C ILE A 131 8.83 14.05 1.04
N PHE A 132 9.40 15.26 1.21
CA PHE A 132 10.82 15.49 0.94
C PHE A 132 11.72 14.69 1.87
N ALA A 133 11.35 14.59 3.16
CA ALA A 133 12.10 13.78 4.12
C ALA A 133 12.07 12.28 3.77
N ILE A 134 10.93 11.76 3.35
CA ILE A 134 10.77 10.36 2.92
C ILE A 134 11.58 10.11 1.63
N ALA A 135 11.40 10.94 0.61
CA ALA A 135 12.09 10.80 -0.66
C ALA A 135 13.61 10.84 -0.48
N ARG A 136 14.12 11.81 0.31
CA ARG A 136 15.56 11.96 0.56
C ARG A 136 16.16 10.82 1.38
N LYS A 137 15.44 10.35 2.40
CA LYS A 137 15.97 9.38 3.37
C LYS A 137 15.91 7.94 2.85
N LEU A 138 14.84 7.60 2.13
CA LEU A 138 14.60 6.23 1.70
C LEU A 138 15.02 5.98 0.24
N GLY A 139 15.10 7.03 -0.58
CA GLY A 139 15.41 6.89 -2.00
C GLY A 139 14.36 6.07 -2.78
N LEU A 140 13.13 5.93 -2.23
CA LEU A 140 12.05 5.18 -2.84
C LEU A 140 11.18 6.09 -3.70
N PRO A 141 10.74 5.64 -4.88
CA PRO A 141 9.86 6.42 -5.73
C PRO A 141 8.48 6.55 -5.09
N ILE A 142 7.95 7.77 -5.08
CA ILE A 142 6.54 8.02 -4.77
C ILE A 142 5.75 7.75 -6.05
N ARG A 143 4.78 6.84 -5.97
CA ARG A 143 3.94 6.44 -7.10
C ARG A 143 2.62 7.21 -7.09
N PHE A 144 1.99 7.30 -5.93
CA PHE A 144 0.66 7.90 -5.79
C PHE A 144 0.59 8.83 -4.58
N ILE A 145 -0.32 9.78 -4.68
CA ILE A 145 -0.72 10.68 -3.58
C ILE A 145 -2.24 10.63 -3.41
N GLY A 146 -2.68 10.62 -2.17
CA GLY A 146 -4.09 10.76 -1.78
C GLY A 146 -4.33 12.14 -1.17
N VAL A 147 -5.23 12.89 -1.81
CA VAL A 147 -5.60 14.26 -1.43
C VAL A 147 -7.04 14.38 -0.96
N GLY A 148 -7.70 13.27 -0.70
CA GLY A 148 -9.09 13.15 -0.22
C GLY A 148 -9.50 11.68 -0.14
N GLU A 149 -10.80 11.42 -0.03
CA GLU A 149 -11.38 10.08 0.18
C GLU A 149 -12.10 9.50 -1.07
N GLY A 150 -12.27 10.30 -2.11
CA GLY A 150 -12.91 9.88 -3.36
C GLY A 150 -11.96 9.09 -4.27
N VAL A 151 -12.53 8.35 -5.21
CA VAL A 151 -11.75 7.59 -6.21
C VAL A 151 -10.80 8.49 -7.00
N GLN A 152 -11.22 9.72 -7.32
CA GLN A 152 -10.42 10.67 -8.08
C GLN A 152 -9.35 11.38 -7.22
N ASP A 153 -9.36 11.17 -5.90
CA ASP A 153 -8.42 11.79 -4.97
C ASP A 153 -7.13 10.99 -4.81
N LEU A 154 -7.09 9.76 -5.32
CA LEU A 154 -5.84 9.01 -5.48
C LEU A 154 -5.26 9.32 -6.88
N ARG A 155 -4.11 9.98 -6.91
CA ARG A 155 -3.50 10.48 -8.16
C ARG A 155 -2.07 9.96 -8.32
N PRO A 156 -1.59 9.71 -9.55
CA PRO A 156 -0.18 9.52 -9.80
C PRO A 156 0.63 10.72 -9.29
N PHE A 157 1.74 10.45 -8.63
CA PHE A 157 2.61 11.53 -8.15
C PHE A 157 3.40 12.15 -9.32
N GLN A 158 3.32 13.47 -9.43
CA GLN A 158 4.09 14.28 -10.38
C GLN A 158 4.85 15.34 -9.59
N ALA A 159 6.17 15.21 -9.53
CA ALA A 159 7.02 16.01 -8.66
C ALA A 159 6.92 17.53 -8.95
N GLU A 160 6.91 17.92 -10.24
CA GLU A 160 6.80 19.33 -10.65
C GLU A 160 5.47 19.93 -10.20
N GLN A 161 4.35 19.26 -10.49
CA GLN A 161 3.02 19.74 -10.09
C GLN A 161 2.88 19.83 -8.57
N PHE A 162 3.49 18.88 -7.85
CA PHE A 162 3.47 18.88 -6.40
C PHE A 162 4.26 20.06 -5.81
N ILE A 163 5.44 20.33 -6.36
CA ILE A 163 6.28 21.46 -5.94
C ILE A 163 5.56 22.77 -6.25
N ASP A 164 5.02 22.94 -7.44
CA ASP A 164 4.26 24.14 -7.82
C ASP A 164 3.07 24.38 -6.89
N ALA A 165 2.29 23.32 -6.59
CA ALA A 165 1.16 23.44 -5.67
C ALA A 165 1.60 23.82 -4.23
N LEU A 166 2.77 23.33 -3.79
CA LEU A 166 3.29 23.62 -2.46
C LEU A 166 3.76 25.06 -2.32
N PHE A 167 4.42 25.62 -3.35
CA PHE A 167 5.01 26.96 -3.30
C PHE A 167 4.10 28.06 -3.86
N MET A 168 3.12 27.73 -4.72
CA MET A 168 2.12 28.69 -5.19
C MET A 168 0.97 28.93 -4.19
N GLY A 169 0.78 28.03 -3.22
CA GLY A 169 -0.23 28.16 -2.16
C GLY A 169 0.03 29.25 -1.14
N ASP A 170 1.26 29.76 -1.05
CA ASP A 170 1.64 30.83 -0.09
C ASP A 170 1.51 32.27 -0.66
N GLY A 171 0.97 32.42 -1.86
CA GLY A 171 0.92 33.71 -2.58
C GLY A 171 -0.41 34.48 -2.54
N SER A 172 -1.41 34.04 -1.78
CA SER A 172 -2.71 34.75 -1.64
C SER A 172 -3.11 34.89 -0.18
N ALA A 173 -2.54 35.87 0.49
CA ALA A 173 -3.08 36.47 1.69
C ALA A 173 -3.29 37.95 1.44
#